data_37adbb0f30c9c1c37c8055782efb793d
#
_entry.id   37adbb0f30c9c1c37c8055782efb793d
#
_cell.length_a   1.000
_cell.length_b   1.000
_cell.length_c   1.000
_cell.angle_alpha   90.00
_cell.angle_beta   90.00
_cell.angle_gamma   90.00
#
_symmetry.space_group_name_H-M   'P 1'
#
loop_
_entity.id
_entity.type
_entity.pdbx_description
1 polymer ?
#
loop_
_entity_poly.entity_id
_entity_poly.type
_entity_poly.pdbx_seq_one_letter_code
_entity_poly.pdbx_strand_id
1 'polypeptide(L)'
;DGALTGGMAWEALNNIAAAKDRPLIIVVNDNERSYAPTIGGLANHLATLRTTDGYEQALAWGKQVIRGTPIVGKYVYEALHGAKKGFKDAFAPQGMFEDLGLKYVGPIDGHDIGAVESALRRAKRFHGPVLVHCITEKGRGYAPALADEADHFHTVGVMDPLTCAPLTPSNGPSWTSVFEDEIVRIGEEREDVVAITAAMLHPVGLGRFAERFPDRVWDVGIAEQHAAVSAAGLATGGLHPVVAVYATFLNRAFDQLLMDVALHRCGVTFVLDRAGVTGVDGASHNGMWDMSVLQVVPGLRIAAPRDSAQLRSQLREAVAVDDAPTLVRFPKESVGPEIPAVGQVGGMDVLHRDEQPQVLLVAVGVMASVGLQVANLLTARGIGCTVVDPRWVKPVDPALPQLAAEHRLVAVVEDNSRAAGVGSAVALALGDADVDVPVRRFGIPEQFLAHAKRSEVLADIGLTPVEIAGRISGSLAAYDVHRRSGQEKRPGQEKQES
;
A
#
# COMPACT_ATOMS: atom_id res chain seq x y z
N ASP A 1 -10.82 -16.51 -0.33
CA ASP A 1 -11.56 -16.16 -1.57
C ASP A 1 -11.19 -14.76 -2.08
N GLY A 2 -11.01 -13.78 -1.21
CA GLY A 2 -10.63 -12.43 -1.64
C GLY A 2 -9.41 -12.37 -2.56
N ALA A 3 -8.38 -13.18 -2.31
CA ALA A 3 -7.19 -13.24 -3.17
C ALA A 3 -7.48 -13.72 -4.61
N LEU A 4 -8.58 -14.43 -4.84
CA LEU A 4 -9.00 -14.85 -6.19
C LEU A 4 -9.55 -13.69 -7.04
N THR A 5 -9.82 -12.53 -6.46
CA THR A 5 -10.20 -11.33 -7.20
C THR A 5 -9.01 -10.68 -7.92
N GLY A 6 -7.77 -11.03 -7.54
CA GLY A 6 -6.56 -10.52 -8.14
C GLY A 6 -6.14 -11.28 -9.39
N GLY A 7 -5.61 -10.58 -10.41
CA GLY A 7 -5.22 -11.14 -11.71
C GLY A 7 -4.18 -12.26 -11.63
N MET A 8 -3.17 -12.15 -10.75
CA MET A 8 -2.12 -13.17 -10.60
C MET A 8 -2.68 -14.54 -10.18
N ALA A 9 -3.79 -14.60 -9.44
CA ALA A 9 -4.45 -15.86 -9.11
C ALA A 9 -4.94 -16.59 -10.37
N TRP A 10 -5.49 -15.85 -11.31
CA TRP A 10 -5.97 -16.39 -12.60
C TRP A 10 -4.83 -16.81 -13.53
N GLU A 11 -3.75 -16.05 -13.57
CA GLU A 11 -2.52 -16.44 -14.27
C GLU A 11 -1.98 -17.76 -13.71
N ALA A 12 -1.94 -17.88 -12.37
CA ALA A 12 -1.50 -19.11 -11.71
C ALA A 12 -2.44 -20.29 -12.02
N LEU A 13 -3.76 -20.11 -11.91
CA LEU A 13 -4.74 -21.16 -12.23
C LEU A 13 -4.62 -21.63 -13.68
N ASN A 14 -4.46 -20.70 -14.63
CA ASN A 14 -4.24 -21.04 -16.04
C ASN A 14 -2.97 -21.87 -16.26
N ASN A 15 -1.85 -21.48 -15.63
CA ASN A 15 -0.58 -22.21 -15.76
C ASN A 15 -0.60 -23.56 -15.05
N ILE A 16 -1.27 -23.66 -13.89
CA ILE A 16 -1.44 -24.90 -13.13
C ILE A 16 -2.28 -25.90 -13.93
N ALA A 17 -3.38 -25.42 -14.51
CA ALA A 17 -4.30 -26.24 -15.31
C ALA A 17 -3.64 -26.87 -16.54
N ALA A 18 -2.66 -26.21 -17.14
CA ALA A 18 -1.90 -26.75 -18.28
C ALA A 18 -1.02 -27.96 -17.90
N ALA A 19 -0.67 -28.14 -16.63
CA ALA A 19 0.22 -29.21 -16.17
C ALA A 19 -0.57 -30.31 -15.42
N LYS A 20 -1.25 -31.16 -16.19
CA LYS A 20 -2.18 -32.18 -15.69
C LYS A 20 -1.57 -33.19 -14.70
N ASP A 21 -0.26 -33.43 -14.76
CA ASP A 21 0.46 -34.38 -13.92
C ASP A 21 1.09 -33.72 -12.68
N ARG A 22 0.85 -32.43 -12.48
CA ARG A 22 1.42 -31.69 -11.34
C ARG A 22 0.61 -31.99 -10.07
N PRO A 23 1.20 -32.62 -9.04
CA PRO A 23 0.48 -32.97 -7.82
C PRO A 23 0.36 -31.74 -6.89
N LEU A 24 -0.46 -30.77 -7.27
CA LEU A 24 -0.69 -29.54 -6.54
C LEU A 24 -2.10 -29.51 -5.93
N ILE A 25 -2.18 -29.17 -4.65
CA ILE A 25 -3.44 -28.96 -3.95
C ILE A 25 -3.59 -27.48 -3.66
N ILE A 26 -4.65 -26.88 -4.21
CA ILE A 26 -5.04 -25.48 -3.97
C ILE A 26 -6.17 -25.49 -2.95
N VAL A 27 -5.98 -24.92 -1.78
CA VAL A 27 -7.02 -24.75 -0.78
C VAL A 27 -7.63 -23.36 -0.91
N VAL A 28 -8.90 -23.30 -1.26
CA VAL A 28 -9.68 -22.06 -1.26
C VAL A 28 -10.42 -21.96 0.06
N ASN A 29 -10.01 -21.03 0.91
CA ASN A 29 -10.75 -20.63 2.10
C ASN A 29 -11.79 -19.58 1.71
N ASP A 30 -13.04 -20.00 1.63
CA ASP A 30 -14.16 -19.14 1.24
C ASP A 30 -14.90 -18.68 2.49
N ASN A 31 -14.71 -17.42 2.86
CA ASN A 31 -15.39 -16.77 3.99
C ASN A 31 -16.08 -15.47 3.58
N GLU A 32 -16.29 -15.26 2.27
CA GLU A 32 -16.97 -14.12 1.65
C GLU A 32 -16.30 -12.76 1.83
N ARG A 33 -15.11 -12.70 2.44
CA ARG A 33 -14.51 -11.40 2.78
C ARG A 33 -12.97 -11.41 2.72
N SER A 34 -12.44 -10.20 2.51
CA SER A 34 -11.11 -9.80 2.95
C SER A 34 -11.25 -8.76 4.08
N TYR A 35 -10.87 -7.50 3.90
CA TYR A 35 -11.38 -6.37 4.70
C TYR A 35 -12.85 -6.10 4.33
N ALA A 36 -13.12 -5.98 3.04
CA ALA A 36 -14.46 -5.81 2.49
C ALA A 36 -15.05 -7.16 2.01
N PRO A 37 -16.37 -7.25 1.78
CA PRO A 37 -16.98 -8.40 1.12
C PRO A 37 -16.31 -8.70 -0.22
N THR A 38 -16.16 -9.98 -0.57
CA THR A 38 -15.70 -10.40 -1.88
C THR A 38 -16.72 -10.01 -2.94
N ILE A 39 -16.27 -9.36 -4.02
CA ILE A 39 -17.15 -8.75 -5.03
C ILE A 39 -17.00 -9.40 -6.41
N GLY A 40 -17.93 -9.07 -7.31
CA GLY A 40 -17.89 -9.41 -8.73
C GLY A 40 -18.42 -10.80 -9.08
N GLY A 41 -18.22 -11.20 -10.34
CA GLY A 41 -18.73 -12.46 -10.87
C GLY A 41 -18.19 -13.70 -10.15
N LEU A 42 -16.96 -13.63 -9.63
CA LEU A 42 -16.38 -14.71 -8.84
C LEU A 42 -17.11 -14.89 -7.50
N ALA A 43 -17.42 -13.80 -6.79
CA ALA A 43 -18.18 -13.87 -5.54
C ALA A 43 -19.56 -14.52 -5.78
N ASN A 44 -20.25 -14.11 -6.84
CA ASN A 44 -21.54 -14.70 -7.23
C ASN A 44 -21.39 -16.20 -7.56
N HIS A 45 -20.32 -16.60 -8.23
CA HIS A 45 -20.04 -17.99 -8.53
C HIS A 45 -19.78 -18.81 -7.27
N LEU A 46 -18.95 -18.33 -6.34
CA LEU A 46 -18.69 -19.00 -5.06
C LEU A 46 -19.97 -19.05 -4.20
N ALA A 47 -20.78 -17.99 -4.18
CA ALA A 47 -22.08 -17.98 -3.51
C ALA A 47 -23.02 -19.07 -4.05
N THR A 48 -23.06 -19.25 -5.38
CA THR A 48 -23.82 -20.33 -6.01
C THR A 48 -23.32 -21.70 -5.59
N LEU A 49 -21.99 -21.90 -5.51
CA LEU A 49 -21.39 -23.16 -5.03
C LEU A 49 -21.80 -23.47 -3.58
N ARG A 50 -21.91 -22.47 -2.71
CA ARG A 50 -22.31 -22.63 -1.31
C ARG A 50 -23.78 -23.03 -1.13
N THR A 51 -24.66 -22.51 -1.99
CA THR A 51 -26.11 -22.70 -1.87
C THR A 51 -26.62 -23.98 -2.56
N THR A 52 -25.73 -24.74 -3.20
CA THR A 52 -26.12 -25.97 -3.94
C THR A 52 -26.20 -27.20 -3.03
N ASP A 53 -27.06 -27.15 -2.01
CA ASP A 53 -27.34 -28.29 -1.10
C ASP A 53 -27.90 -29.52 -1.83
N GLY A 54 -28.44 -29.35 -3.03
CA GLY A 54 -29.04 -30.43 -3.80
C GLY A 54 -28.06 -31.37 -4.50
N TYR A 55 -26.79 -31.00 -4.67
CA TYR A 55 -25.84 -31.75 -5.49
C TYR A 55 -25.35 -33.05 -4.81
N GLU A 56 -25.00 -33.01 -3.54
CA GLU A 56 -24.66 -34.22 -2.77
C GLU A 56 -25.86 -35.15 -2.61
N GLN A 57 -27.05 -34.59 -2.39
CA GLN A 57 -28.29 -35.37 -2.31
C GLN A 57 -28.65 -35.98 -3.67
N ALA A 58 -28.50 -35.25 -4.78
CA ALA A 58 -28.72 -35.77 -6.14
C ALA A 58 -27.71 -36.86 -6.51
N LEU A 59 -26.44 -36.70 -6.12
CA LEU A 59 -25.42 -37.73 -6.31
C LEU A 59 -25.67 -38.98 -5.43
N ALA A 60 -26.09 -38.78 -4.19
CA ALA A 60 -26.45 -39.89 -3.30
C ALA A 60 -27.68 -40.65 -3.82
N TRP A 61 -28.72 -39.93 -4.27
CA TRP A 61 -29.91 -40.51 -4.90
C TRP A 61 -29.57 -41.26 -6.20
N GLY A 62 -28.75 -40.65 -7.08
CA GLY A 62 -28.28 -41.33 -8.31
C GLY A 62 -27.49 -42.62 -8.03
N LYS A 63 -26.61 -42.62 -7.01
CA LYS A 63 -25.90 -43.83 -6.57
C LYS A 63 -26.82 -44.90 -6.00
N GLN A 64 -27.88 -44.51 -5.30
CA GLN A 64 -28.85 -45.38 -4.72
C GLN A 64 -29.77 -46.06 -5.78
N VAL A 65 -30.14 -45.30 -6.81
CA VAL A 65 -30.90 -45.78 -7.97
C VAL A 65 -30.08 -46.76 -8.83
N ILE A 66 -28.77 -46.50 -9.02
CA ILE A 66 -27.88 -47.38 -9.78
C ILE A 66 -27.60 -48.69 -9.02
N ARG A 67 -27.56 -48.66 -7.68
CA ARG A 67 -27.36 -49.87 -6.89
C ARG A 67 -28.57 -50.78 -6.76
N GLY A 68 -29.78 -50.24 -7.07
CA GLY A 68 -31.04 -50.95 -6.93
C GLY A 68 -31.54 -51.70 -8.20
N THR A 69 -30.86 -51.57 -9.36
CA THR A 69 -31.26 -52.22 -10.61
C THR A 69 -30.27 -53.29 -11.07
N PRO A 70 -30.59 -54.55 -11.03
CA PRO A 70 -29.79 -55.58 -11.67
C PRO A 70 -30.05 -55.62 -13.17
N ILE A 71 -28.95 -55.63 -13.96
CA ILE A 71 -28.89 -55.94 -15.36
C ILE A 71 -29.33 -54.85 -16.33
N VAL A 72 -28.42 -53.98 -16.81
CA VAL A 72 -28.46 -53.51 -18.19
C VAL A 72 -27.05 -53.16 -18.64
N GLY A 73 -26.66 -53.70 -19.81
CA GLY A 73 -25.31 -53.75 -20.31
C GLY A 73 -24.73 -52.42 -20.84
N LYS A 74 -23.55 -52.55 -21.41
CA LYS A 74 -22.61 -51.54 -21.86
C LYS A 74 -23.18 -50.30 -22.57
N TYR A 75 -24.33 -50.39 -23.21
CA TYR A 75 -25.02 -49.28 -23.90
C TYR A 75 -25.70 -48.27 -22.96
N VAL A 76 -26.14 -48.70 -21.78
CA VAL A 76 -26.73 -47.80 -20.75
C VAL A 76 -25.60 -47.02 -20.04
N TYR A 77 -24.41 -47.58 -19.95
CA TYR A 77 -23.27 -46.90 -19.35
C TYR A 77 -22.83 -45.68 -20.19
N GLU A 78 -22.80 -45.82 -21.54
CA GLU A 78 -22.45 -44.70 -22.46
C GLU A 78 -23.56 -43.66 -22.55
N ALA A 79 -24.84 -44.06 -22.56
CA ALA A 79 -25.99 -43.12 -22.51
C ALA A 79 -26.04 -42.40 -21.17
N LEU A 80 -25.78 -43.08 -20.06
CA LEU A 80 -25.69 -42.49 -18.74
C LEU A 80 -24.45 -41.55 -18.58
N HIS A 81 -23.34 -41.82 -19.31
CA HIS A 81 -22.20 -40.93 -19.31
C HIS A 81 -22.49 -39.62 -20.06
N GLY A 82 -23.19 -39.69 -21.20
CA GLY A 82 -23.63 -38.51 -21.95
C GLY A 82 -24.72 -37.72 -21.18
N ALA A 83 -25.71 -38.41 -20.61
CA ALA A 83 -26.73 -37.79 -19.77
C ALA A 83 -26.13 -37.23 -18.46
N LYS A 84 -25.15 -37.91 -17.85
CA LYS A 84 -24.44 -37.44 -16.65
C LYS A 84 -23.61 -36.18 -16.92
N LYS A 85 -23.01 -36.07 -18.11
CA LYS A 85 -22.28 -34.86 -18.53
C LYS A 85 -23.25 -33.70 -18.76
N GLY A 86 -24.34 -33.91 -19.51
CA GLY A 86 -25.36 -32.90 -19.74
C GLY A 86 -26.13 -32.45 -18.48
N PHE A 87 -26.39 -33.39 -17.56
CA PHE A 87 -27.03 -33.07 -16.25
C PHE A 87 -26.02 -32.35 -15.34
N LYS A 88 -24.75 -32.75 -15.36
CA LYS A 88 -23.67 -32.07 -14.62
C LYS A 88 -23.46 -30.65 -15.14
N ASP A 89 -23.42 -30.44 -16.44
CA ASP A 89 -23.20 -29.16 -17.08
C ASP A 89 -24.38 -28.20 -16.90
N ALA A 90 -25.62 -28.73 -16.75
CA ALA A 90 -26.83 -27.92 -16.54
C ALA A 90 -27.06 -27.48 -15.06
N PHE A 91 -26.46 -28.21 -14.10
CA PHE A 91 -26.74 -28.01 -12.66
C PHE A 91 -25.50 -27.93 -11.78
N ALA A 92 -24.28 -27.89 -12.36
CA ALA A 92 -23.05 -27.88 -11.59
C ALA A 92 -22.30 -26.54 -11.70
N PRO A 93 -22.46 -25.64 -10.72
CA PRO A 93 -21.74 -24.35 -10.69
C PRO A 93 -20.21 -24.50 -10.64
N GLN A 94 -19.69 -25.69 -10.32
CA GLN A 94 -18.26 -26.00 -10.27
C GLN A 94 -17.57 -26.10 -11.65
N GLY A 95 -18.33 -25.99 -12.76
CA GLY A 95 -17.83 -26.11 -14.13
C GLY A 95 -16.64 -25.22 -14.42
N MET A 96 -16.61 -23.99 -13.93
CA MET A 96 -15.54 -23.04 -14.18
C MET A 96 -14.13 -23.61 -13.86
N PHE A 97 -13.93 -24.21 -12.71
CA PHE A 97 -12.62 -24.78 -12.33
C PHE A 97 -12.34 -26.10 -13.02
N GLU A 98 -13.38 -26.93 -13.25
CA GLU A 98 -13.23 -28.19 -14.00
C GLU A 98 -12.99 -27.95 -15.49
N ASP A 99 -13.61 -26.93 -16.08
CA ASP A 99 -13.39 -26.52 -17.47
C ASP A 99 -11.99 -25.98 -17.71
N LEU A 100 -11.37 -25.34 -16.71
CA LEU A 100 -9.95 -25.00 -16.74
C LEU A 100 -9.04 -26.23 -16.67
N GLY A 101 -9.55 -27.39 -16.27
CA GLY A 101 -8.77 -28.64 -16.15
C GLY A 101 -8.32 -28.97 -14.73
N LEU A 102 -8.85 -28.28 -13.72
CA LEU A 102 -8.60 -28.55 -12.31
C LEU A 102 -9.62 -29.56 -11.77
N LYS A 103 -9.17 -30.49 -10.93
CA LYS A 103 -10.12 -31.31 -10.18
C LYS A 103 -10.68 -30.50 -9.01
N TYR A 104 -12.00 -30.41 -8.92
CA TYR A 104 -12.68 -29.72 -7.83
C TYR A 104 -13.13 -30.71 -6.75
N VAL A 105 -12.89 -30.35 -5.47
CA VAL A 105 -13.34 -31.06 -4.27
C VAL A 105 -13.97 -30.05 -3.32
N GLY A 106 -15.26 -30.16 -3.11
CA GLY A 106 -16.03 -29.27 -2.24
C GLY A 106 -17.42 -28.98 -2.76
N PRO A 107 -18.13 -28.00 -2.18
CA PRO A 107 -17.71 -27.29 -0.95
C PRO A 107 -17.75 -28.18 0.29
N ILE A 108 -16.85 -27.94 1.25
CA ILE A 108 -16.79 -28.65 2.53
C ILE A 108 -16.84 -27.67 3.70
N ASP A 109 -17.35 -28.10 4.84
CA ASP A 109 -17.28 -27.30 6.07
C ASP A 109 -15.80 -27.16 6.51
N GLY A 110 -15.23 -25.96 6.37
CA GLY A 110 -13.85 -25.66 6.72
C GLY A 110 -13.60 -25.60 8.24
N HIS A 111 -14.66 -25.64 9.06
CA HIS A 111 -14.57 -25.74 10.50
C HIS A 111 -14.64 -27.21 11.00
N ASP A 112 -14.99 -28.16 10.14
CA ASP A 112 -14.90 -29.59 10.43
C ASP A 112 -13.51 -30.12 10.02
N ILE A 113 -12.63 -30.25 11.02
CA ILE A 113 -11.24 -30.73 10.82
C ILE A 113 -11.22 -32.11 10.16
N GLY A 114 -12.16 -33.02 10.52
CA GLY A 114 -12.24 -34.35 9.95
C GLY A 114 -12.61 -34.35 8.46
N ALA A 115 -13.56 -33.47 8.06
CA ALA A 115 -13.96 -33.28 6.67
C ALA A 115 -12.80 -32.68 5.84
N VAL A 116 -12.11 -31.66 6.35
CA VAL A 116 -10.94 -31.05 5.70
C VAL A 116 -9.83 -32.07 5.52
N GLU A 117 -9.46 -32.82 6.57
CA GLU A 117 -8.42 -33.85 6.50
C GLU A 117 -8.78 -34.94 5.48
N SER A 118 -10.03 -35.42 5.47
CA SER A 118 -10.52 -36.42 4.53
C SER A 118 -10.43 -35.90 3.08
N ALA A 119 -10.81 -34.64 2.83
CA ALA A 119 -10.72 -34.00 1.52
C ALA A 119 -9.27 -33.87 1.04
N LEU A 120 -8.34 -33.40 1.90
CA LEU A 120 -6.92 -33.30 1.58
C LEU A 120 -6.28 -34.67 1.31
N ARG A 121 -6.63 -35.70 2.08
CA ARG A 121 -6.17 -37.07 1.81
C ARG A 121 -6.67 -37.61 0.47
N ARG A 122 -7.88 -37.29 0.07
CA ARG A 122 -8.42 -37.65 -1.28
C ARG A 122 -7.71 -36.87 -2.38
N ALA A 123 -7.54 -35.57 -2.20
CA ALA A 123 -6.85 -34.69 -3.16
C ALA A 123 -5.41 -35.18 -3.41
N LYS A 124 -4.68 -35.57 -2.36
CA LYS A 124 -3.30 -36.11 -2.45
C LYS A 124 -3.20 -37.36 -3.33
N ARG A 125 -4.27 -38.18 -3.43
CA ARG A 125 -4.27 -39.41 -4.24
C ARG A 125 -4.56 -39.18 -5.73
N PHE A 126 -4.93 -37.96 -6.10
CA PHE A 126 -5.34 -37.67 -7.46
C PHE A 126 -4.16 -37.50 -8.44
N HIS A 127 -2.97 -37.18 -7.95
CA HIS A 127 -1.73 -36.99 -8.74
C HIS A 127 -1.79 -35.91 -9.83
N GLY A 128 -2.75 -34.98 -9.77
CA GLY A 128 -2.91 -33.83 -10.65
C GLY A 128 -3.31 -32.59 -9.84
N PRO A 129 -3.56 -31.45 -10.49
CA PRO A 129 -3.98 -30.24 -9.79
C PRO A 129 -5.40 -30.37 -9.27
N VAL A 130 -5.58 -30.14 -7.96
CA VAL A 130 -6.85 -30.25 -7.24
C VAL A 130 -7.14 -28.96 -6.49
N LEU A 131 -8.34 -28.44 -6.65
CA LEU A 131 -8.86 -27.33 -5.86
C LEU A 131 -9.77 -27.91 -4.75
N VAL A 132 -9.43 -27.64 -3.50
CA VAL A 132 -10.22 -27.98 -2.31
C VAL A 132 -10.90 -26.72 -1.81
N HIS A 133 -12.24 -26.66 -1.93
CA HIS A 133 -13.04 -25.51 -1.53
C HIS A 133 -13.58 -25.73 -0.12
N CYS A 134 -13.11 -24.90 0.83
CA CYS A 134 -13.51 -24.92 2.23
C CYS A 134 -14.34 -23.68 2.54
N ILE A 135 -15.56 -23.86 3.03
CA ILE A 135 -16.41 -22.77 3.50
C ILE A 135 -16.08 -22.53 4.98
N THR A 136 -15.80 -21.29 5.32
CA THR A 136 -15.58 -20.86 6.71
C THR A 136 -16.39 -19.60 7.01
N GLU A 137 -16.54 -19.31 8.29
CA GLU A 137 -17.20 -18.09 8.79
C GLU A 137 -16.14 -17.23 9.49
N LYS A 138 -15.89 -16.03 8.96
CA LYS A 138 -14.93 -15.10 9.54
C LYS A 138 -15.44 -14.58 10.88
N GLY A 139 -14.60 -14.64 11.92
CA GLY A 139 -14.99 -14.26 13.28
C GLY A 139 -15.65 -15.38 14.11
N ARG A 140 -15.80 -16.61 13.55
CA ARG A 140 -16.43 -17.74 14.24
C ARG A 140 -15.78 -18.02 15.60
N GLY A 141 -16.63 -18.21 16.59
CA GLY A 141 -16.21 -18.44 17.98
C GLY A 141 -16.13 -17.16 18.83
N TYR A 142 -16.28 -15.99 18.22
CA TYR A 142 -16.29 -14.71 18.92
C TYR A 142 -17.45 -13.83 18.44
N ALA A 143 -18.54 -13.82 19.20
CA ALA A 143 -19.78 -13.13 18.81
C ALA A 143 -19.60 -11.65 18.44
N PRO A 144 -18.75 -10.83 19.11
CA PRO A 144 -18.52 -9.47 18.70
C PRO A 144 -17.90 -9.33 17.29
N ALA A 145 -17.01 -10.26 16.89
CA ALA A 145 -16.45 -10.24 15.54
C ALA A 145 -17.48 -10.62 14.48
N LEU A 146 -18.41 -11.55 14.79
CA LEU A 146 -19.51 -11.90 13.90
C LEU A 146 -20.50 -10.74 13.71
N ALA A 147 -20.69 -9.92 14.75
CA ALA A 147 -21.59 -8.77 14.73
C ALA A 147 -20.96 -7.51 14.12
N ASP A 148 -19.65 -7.50 13.91
CA ASP A 148 -18.95 -6.36 13.31
C ASP A 148 -19.14 -6.37 11.79
N GLU A 149 -19.96 -5.45 11.27
CA GLU A 149 -20.26 -5.36 9.84
C GLU A 149 -19.11 -4.76 9.02
N ALA A 150 -18.20 -4.01 9.66
CA ALA A 150 -17.13 -3.30 8.95
C ALA A 150 -16.11 -4.27 8.34
N ASP A 151 -15.45 -5.10 9.16
CA ASP A 151 -14.42 -6.02 8.67
C ASP A 151 -14.37 -7.37 9.42
N HIS A 152 -15.34 -7.66 10.29
CA HIS A 152 -15.37 -8.83 11.18
C HIS A 152 -14.10 -8.94 12.02
N PHE A 153 -13.64 -7.81 12.56
CA PHE A 153 -12.39 -7.73 13.30
C PHE A 153 -11.18 -8.31 12.54
N HIS A 154 -11.09 -8.00 11.26
CA HIS A 154 -9.92 -8.36 10.45
C HIS A 154 -8.62 -7.84 11.08
N THR A 155 -8.68 -6.60 11.58
CA THR A 155 -7.60 -5.97 12.34
C THR A 155 -8.18 -5.18 13.50
N VAL A 156 -7.80 -5.53 14.72
CA VAL A 156 -8.21 -4.82 15.94
C VAL A 156 -6.99 -4.37 16.74
N GLY A 157 -7.10 -3.20 17.38
CA GLY A 157 -6.14 -2.75 18.37
C GLY A 157 -6.24 -3.54 19.68
N VAL A 158 -5.47 -3.14 20.69
CA VAL A 158 -5.58 -3.71 22.05
C VAL A 158 -6.91 -3.27 22.65
N MET A 159 -7.78 -4.22 22.93
CA MET A 159 -9.13 -3.98 23.42
C MET A 159 -9.47 -4.93 24.58
N ASP A 160 -10.46 -4.57 25.37
CA ASP A 160 -11.09 -5.45 26.35
C ASP A 160 -11.91 -6.54 25.58
N PRO A 161 -11.63 -7.83 25.74
CA PRO A 161 -12.29 -8.87 24.96
C PRO A 161 -13.78 -9.07 25.32
N LEU A 162 -14.24 -8.53 26.44
CA LEU A 162 -15.64 -8.67 26.90
C LEU A 162 -16.50 -7.49 26.41
N THR A 163 -15.93 -6.27 26.46
CA THR A 163 -16.67 -5.04 26.13
C THR A 163 -16.36 -4.53 24.72
N CYS A 164 -15.32 -5.07 24.08
CA CYS A 164 -14.75 -4.58 22.80
C CYS A 164 -14.30 -3.11 22.85
N ALA A 165 -14.17 -2.54 24.06
CA ALA A 165 -13.69 -1.17 24.22
C ALA A 165 -12.17 -1.12 24.02
N PRO A 166 -11.65 -0.15 23.23
CA PRO A 166 -10.21 0.05 23.11
C PRO A 166 -9.57 0.33 24.46
N LEU A 167 -8.52 -0.39 24.84
CA LEU A 167 -7.77 -0.14 26.06
C LEU A 167 -6.86 1.10 25.97
N THR A 168 -6.52 1.50 24.75
CA THR A 168 -5.77 2.74 24.51
C THR A 168 -6.69 3.72 23.77
N PRO A 169 -7.09 4.82 24.38
CA PRO A 169 -7.89 5.84 23.71
C PRO A 169 -7.11 6.46 22.55
N SER A 170 -7.81 6.80 21.47
CA SER A 170 -7.25 7.59 20.37
C SER A 170 -6.92 9.01 20.87
N ASN A 171 -5.70 9.46 20.66
CA ASN A 171 -5.26 10.81 21.00
C ASN A 171 -5.47 11.77 19.84
N GLY A 172 -6.71 12.09 19.50
CA GLY A 172 -7.06 13.01 18.42
C GLY A 172 -7.38 12.32 17.09
N PRO A 173 -7.54 13.09 15.98
CA PRO A 173 -7.87 12.57 14.67
C PRO A 173 -6.69 11.76 14.10
N SER A 174 -7.01 10.70 13.36
CA SER A 174 -6.02 9.97 12.57
C SER A 174 -5.78 10.66 11.23
N TRP A 175 -4.66 10.37 10.59
CA TRP A 175 -4.40 10.81 9.22
C TRP A 175 -5.51 10.36 8.26
N THR A 176 -5.94 9.11 8.37
CA THR A 176 -7.04 8.54 7.59
C THR A 176 -8.33 9.32 7.79
N SER A 177 -8.68 9.73 9.03
CA SER A 177 -9.91 10.50 9.27
C SER A 177 -9.84 11.93 8.71
N VAL A 178 -8.65 12.55 8.69
CA VAL A 178 -8.45 13.87 8.05
C VAL A 178 -8.62 13.75 6.53
N PHE A 179 -8.09 12.69 5.91
CA PHE A 179 -8.31 12.39 4.50
C PHE A 179 -9.81 12.15 4.21
N GLU A 180 -10.47 11.31 5.01
CA GLU A 180 -11.89 10.99 4.86
C GLU A 180 -12.78 12.24 4.91
N ASP A 181 -12.52 13.14 5.86
CA ASP A 181 -13.24 14.41 5.94
C ASP A 181 -13.02 15.28 4.70
N GLU A 182 -11.78 15.36 4.21
CA GLU A 182 -11.44 16.26 3.11
C GLU A 182 -11.90 15.73 1.76
N ILE A 183 -11.83 14.41 1.51
CA ILE A 183 -12.29 13.85 0.24
C ILE A 183 -13.81 13.98 0.08
N VAL A 184 -14.58 13.94 1.17
CA VAL A 184 -16.03 14.20 1.14
C VAL A 184 -16.29 15.65 0.72
N ARG A 185 -15.59 16.64 1.29
CA ARG A 185 -15.71 18.06 0.92
C ARG A 185 -15.35 18.29 -0.55
N ILE A 186 -14.25 17.70 -1.01
CA ILE A 186 -13.85 17.76 -2.42
C ILE A 186 -14.96 17.17 -3.32
N GLY A 187 -15.55 16.04 -2.92
CA GLY A 187 -16.64 15.41 -3.66
C GLY A 187 -17.95 16.24 -3.70
N GLU A 188 -18.18 17.09 -2.68
CA GLU A 188 -19.28 18.06 -2.68
C GLU A 188 -19.04 19.25 -3.63
N GLU A 189 -17.78 19.64 -3.79
CA GLU A 189 -17.35 20.76 -4.64
C GLU A 189 -17.13 20.34 -6.10
N ARG A 190 -16.76 19.07 -6.37
CA ARG A 190 -16.38 18.53 -7.68
C ARG A 190 -17.14 17.24 -7.98
N GLU A 191 -18.10 17.31 -8.91
CA GLU A 191 -18.89 16.15 -9.33
C GLU A 191 -18.10 15.13 -10.14
N ASP A 192 -17.02 15.54 -10.80
CA ASP A 192 -16.12 14.71 -11.59
C ASP A 192 -15.17 13.86 -10.76
N VAL A 193 -15.00 14.18 -9.46
CA VAL A 193 -14.16 13.39 -8.55
C VAL A 193 -14.85 12.08 -8.18
N VAL A 194 -14.17 10.98 -8.46
CA VAL A 194 -14.63 9.61 -8.18
C VAL A 194 -13.56 8.86 -7.41
N ALA A 195 -13.94 7.84 -6.63
CA ALA A 195 -13.02 7.11 -5.77
C ALA A 195 -12.92 5.64 -6.16
N ILE A 196 -11.71 5.08 -6.09
CA ILE A 196 -11.44 3.67 -6.34
C ILE A 196 -10.61 3.13 -5.16
N THR A 197 -10.94 1.93 -4.70
CA THR A 197 -10.13 1.20 -3.73
C THR A 197 -10.03 -0.29 -4.10
N ALA A 198 -9.14 -1.00 -3.43
CA ALA A 198 -8.90 -2.43 -3.66
C ALA A 198 -9.19 -3.23 -2.39
N ALA A 199 -10.47 -3.53 -2.13
CA ALA A 199 -11.00 -4.25 -0.96
C ALA A 199 -10.72 -3.55 0.39
N MET A 200 -10.55 -2.22 0.40
CA MET A 200 -10.12 -1.46 1.58
C MET A 200 -10.95 -0.20 1.86
N LEU A 201 -12.24 -0.21 1.52
CA LEU A 201 -13.11 0.98 1.58
C LEU A 201 -12.99 1.77 2.90
N HIS A 202 -13.23 1.11 4.04
CA HIS A 202 -13.15 1.76 5.36
C HIS A 202 -11.71 1.99 5.83
N PRO A 203 -10.79 1.00 5.69
CA PRO A 203 -9.41 1.16 6.17
C PRO A 203 -8.62 2.32 5.54
N VAL A 204 -9.00 2.75 4.33
CA VAL A 204 -8.34 3.89 3.64
C VAL A 204 -9.15 5.19 3.72
N GLY A 205 -10.25 5.24 4.50
CA GLY A 205 -11.04 6.45 4.71
C GLY A 205 -11.95 6.86 3.55
N LEU A 206 -12.49 5.89 2.80
CA LEU A 206 -13.48 6.16 1.74
C LEU A 206 -14.92 5.82 2.17
N GLY A 207 -15.14 5.37 3.41
CA GLY A 207 -16.45 4.93 3.88
C GLY A 207 -17.50 6.04 3.77
N ARG A 208 -17.25 7.21 4.35
CA ARG A 208 -18.18 8.36 4.31
C ARG A 208 -18.37 8.93 2.90
N PHE A 209 -17.34 8.85 2.05
CA PHE A 209 -17.46 9.23 0.64
C PHE A 209 -18.42 8.28 -0.09
N ALA A 210 -18.34 6.96 0.16
CA ALA A 210 -19.24 5.97 -0.42
C ALA A 210 -20.68 6.13 0.08
N GLU A 211 -20.88 6.42 1.37
CA GLU A 211 -22.21 6.72 1.92
C GLU A 211 -22.84 7.96 1.27
N ARG A 212 -22.04 9.00 1.05
CA ARG A 212 -22.49 10.28 0.50
C ARG A 212 -22.67 10.26 -1.02
N PHE A 213 -21.84 9.49 -1.73
CA PHE A 213 -21.77 9.41 -3.19
C PHE A 213 -21.67 7.97 -3.69
N PRO A 214 -22.68 7.11 -3.47
CA PRO A 214 -22.59 5.67 -3.74
C PRO A 214 -22.29 5.33 -5.21
N ASP A 215 -22.72 6.18 -6.15
CA ASP A 215 -22.50 5.98 -7.60
C ASP A 215 -21.13 6.46 -8.08
N ARG A 216 -20.30 7.00 -7.17
CA ARG A 216 -18.96 7.54 -7.49
C ARG A 216 -17.83 6.77 -6.79
N VAL A 217 -18.09 5.57 -6.31
CA VAL A 217 -17.09 4.71 -5.65
C VAL A 217 -17.08 3.33 -6.27
N TRP A 218 -15.88 2.83 -6.55
CA TRP A 218 -15.68 1.46 -7.01
C TRP A 218 -14.67 0.75 -6.10
N ASP A 219 -15.09 -0.36 -5.51
CA ASP A 219 -14.19 -1.34 -4.93
C ASP A 219 -13.91 -2.41 -6.00
N VAL A 220 -12.65 -2.65 -6.32
CA VAL A 220 -12.26 -3.59 -7.38
C VAL A 220 -11.83 -4.96 -6.83
N GLY A 221 -11.99 -5.20 -5.53
CA GLY A 221 -11.42 -6.37 -4.86
C GLY A 221 -9.90 -6.22 -4.69
N ILE A 222 -9.18 -7.30 -4.40
CA ILE A 222 -7.72 -7.27 -4.25
C ILE A 222 -7.06 -7.22 -5.64
N ALA A 223 -7.24 -6.09 -6.35
CA ALA A 223 -6.84 -5.92 -7.75
C ALA A 223 -6.30 -4.49 -8.02
N GLU A 224 -5.19 -4.14 -7.38
CA GLU A 224 -4.59 -2.80 -7.45
C GLU A 224 -4.18 -2.42 -8.88
N GLN A 225 -3.74 -3.39 -9.70
CA GLN A 225 -3.45 -3.19 -11.12
C GLN A 225 -4.72 -2.73 -11.87
N HIS A 226 -5.84 -3.43 -11.65
CA HIS A 226 -7.13 -3.06 -12.24
C HIS A 226 -7.60 -1.69 -11.76
N ALA A 227 -7.38 -1.35 -10.48
CA ALA A 227 -7.69 -0.03 -9.94
C ALA A 227 -6.96 1.08 -10.72
N ALA A 228 -5.67 0.92 -10.97
CA ALA A 228 -4.88 1.91 -11.70
C ALA A 228 -5.29 2.02 -13.18
N VAL A 229 -5.51 0.90 -13.88
CA VAL A 229 -5.97 0.92 -15.28
C VAL A 229 -7.38 1.50 -15.42
N SER A 230 -8.29 1.13 -14.50
CA SER A 230 -9.65 1.69 -14.47
C SER A 230 -9.62 3.20 -14.24
N ALA A 231 -8.74 3.67 -13.34
CA ALA A 231 -8.55 5.10 -13.10
C ALA A 231 -8.09 5.81 -14.37
N ALA A 232 -7.12 5.27 -15.12
CA ALA A 232 -6.69 5.84 -16.39
C ALA A 232 -7.85 5.93 -17.40
N GLY A 233 -8.68 4.86 -17.49
CA GLY A 233 -9.87 4.86 -18.35
C GLY A 233 -10.90 5.92 -17.95
N LEU A 234 -11.19 6.07 -16.67
CA LEU A 234 -12.12 7.08 -16.15
C LEU A 234 -11.60 8.52 -16.39
N ALA A 235 -10.29 8.73 -16.16
CA ALA A 235 -9.66 10.02 -16.43
C ALA A 235 -9.72 10.39 -17.93
N THR A 236 -9.51 9.42 -18.82
CA THR A 236 -9.69 9.61 -20.26
C THR A 236 -11.15 9.95 -20.61
N GLY A 237 -12.12 9.47 -19.83
CA GLY A 237 -13.54 9.80 -19.93
C GLY A 237 -13.93 11.16 -19.33
N GLY A 238 -12.98 11.93 -18.78
CA GLY A 238 -13.21 13.28 -18.24
C GLY A 238 -13.56 13.31 -16.75
N LEU A 239 -13.36 12.20 -16.02
CA LEU A 239 -13.47 12.16 -14.56
C LEU A 239 -12.10 12.39 -13.91
N HIS A 240 -12.08 12.69 -12.62
CA HIS A 240 -10.86 12.76 -11.83
C HIS A 240 -10.85 11.64 -10.75
N PRO A 241 -10.25 10.48 -11.05
CA PRO A 241 -10.20 9.38 -10.11
C PRO A 241 -9.21 9.61 -8.97
N VAL A 242 -9.65 9.29 -7.75
CA VAL A 242 -8.83 9.20 -6.55
C VAL A 242 -8.69 7.72 -6.17
N VAL A 243 -7.50 7.16 -6.33
CA VAL A 243 -7.21 5.75 -6.00
C VAL A 243 -6.60 5.69 -4.61
N ALA A 244 -7.37 5.20 -3.62
CA ALA A 244 -6.91 5.09 -2.25
C ALA A 244 -6.59 3.64 -1.88
N VAL A 245 -5.32 3.38 -1.55
CA VAL A 245 -4.79 2.06 -1.16
C VAL A 245 -3.70 2.22 -0.09
N TYR A 246 -3.28 1.12 0.53
CA TYR A 246 -2.09 1.17 1.38
C TYR A 246 -0.82 1.33 0.53
N ALA A 247 0.13 2.11 1.06
CA ALA A 247 1.37 2.43 0.36
C ALA A 247 2.13 1.19 -0.11
N THR A 248 2.21 0.14 0.73
CA THR A 248 2.85 -1.12 0.36
C THR A 248 2.15 -1.84 -0.80
N PHE A 249 0.82 -1.68 -0.96
CA PHE A 249 0.06 -2.39 -1.99
C PHE A 249 0.12 -1.71 -3.36
N LEU A 250 0.41 -0.41 -3.42
CA LEU A 250 0.64 0.27 -4.70
C LEU A 250 1.81 -0.35 -5.49
N ASN A 251 2.75 -1.01 -4.83
CA ASN A 251 3.85 -1.71 -5.51
C ASN A 251 3.36 -2.70 -6.57
N ARG A 252 2.14 -3.28 -6.40
CA ARG A 252 1.54 -4.21 -7.38
C ARG A 252 1.08 -3.50 -8.64
N ALA A 253 0.77 -2.21 -8.57
CA ALA A 253 0.25 -1.41 -9.69
C ALA A 253 1.29 -0.43 -10.25
N PHE A 254 2.58 -0.66 -9.98
CA PHE A 254 3.66 0.20 -10.46
C PHE A 254 3.67 0.33 -12.00
N ASP A 255 3.58 -0.80 -12.70
CA ASP A 255 3.57 -0.83 -14.16
C ASP A 255 2.38 -0.06 -14.74
N GLN A 256 1.18 -0.27 -14.18
CA GLN A 256 -0.04 0.39 -14.63
C GLN A 256 -0.03 1.89 -14.34
N LEU A 257 0.54 2.30 -13.19
CA LEU A 257 0.75 3.71 -12.91
C LEU A 257 1.72 4.35 -13.93
N LEU A 258 2.80 3.64 -14.27
CA LEU A 258 3.80 4.10 -15.24
C LEU A 258 3.24 4.12 -16.67
N MET A 259 2.67 2.99 -17.13
CA MET A 259 2.35 2.78 -18.53
C MET A 259 0.93 3.21 -18.91
N ASP A 260 -0.04 3.05 -18.00
CA ASP A 260 -1.43 3.41 -18.33
C ASP A 260 -1.78 4.84 -17.84
N VAL A 261 -1.27 5.27 -16.69
CA VAL A 261 -1.60 6.60 -16.15
C VAL A 261 -0.61 7.66 -16.59
N ALA A 262 0.68 7.48 -16.29
CA ALA A 262 1.69 8.53 -16.53
C ALA A 262 2.00 8.71 -18.03
N LEU A 263 2.16 7.62 -18.79
CA LEU A 263 2.43 7.69 -20.22
C LEU A 263 1.30 8.43 -20.97
N HIS A 264 0.05 8.21 -20.55
CA HIS A 264 -1.13 8.84 -21.13
C HIS A 264 -1.47 10.21 -20.50
N ARG A 265 -0.66 10.66 -19.53
CA ARG A 265 -0.84 11.94 -18.84
C ARG A 265 -2.23 12.10 -18.21
N CYS A 266 -2.74 11.01 -17.63
CA CYS A 266 -4.04 11.01 -16.99
C CYS A 266 -3.99 11.73 -15.64
N GLY A 267 -4.96 12.63 -15.40
CA GLY A 267 -5.19 13.28 -14.10
C GLY A 267 -5.78 12.27 -13.11
N VAL A 268 -4.93 11.54 -12.42
CA VAL A 268 -5.29 10.55 -11.40
C VAL A 268 -4.55 10.88 -10.11
N THR A 269 -5.27 10.96 -9.01
CA THR A 269 -4.67 11.16 -7.68
C THR A 269 -4.59 9.83 -6.92
N PHE A 270 -3.38 9.37 -6.61
CA PHE A 270 -3.16 8.23 -5.73
C PHE A 270 -3.04 8.71 -4.28
N VAL A 271 -3.78 8.08 -3.37
CA VAL A 271 -3.71 8.37 -1.93
C VAL A 271 -3.20 7.13 -1.23
N LEU A 272 -2.05 7.28 -0.58
CA LEU A 272 -1.35 6.18 0.07
C LEU A 272 -1.43 6.30 1.59
N ASP A 273 -2.33 5.54 2.17
CA ASP A 273 -2.40 5.33 3.61
C ASP A 273 -1.31 4.35 4.07
N ARG A 274 -0.87 4.39 5.30
CA ARG A 274 0.20 3.56 5.89
C ARG A 274 1.55 3.73 5.20
N ALA A 275 1.87 4.93 4.75
CA ALA A 275 3.19 5.23 4.24
C ALA A 275 4.24 5.24 5.36
N GLY A 276 5.47 4.83 5.03
CA GLY A 276 6.57 4.71 5.99
C GLY A 276 6.47 3.48 6.90
N VAL A 277 6.96 3.61 8.12
CA VAL A 277 6.93 2.55 9.13
C VAL A 277 5.54 2.45 9.75
N THR A 278 4.87 1.30 9.60
CA THR A 278 3.59 1.01 10.24
C THR A 278 3.74 0.39 11.64
N GLY A 279 4.91 -0.17 11.92
CA GLY A 279 5.27 -0.76 13.20
C GLY A 279 4.63 -2.12 13.46
N VAL A 280 3.54 -2.15 14.21
CA VAL A 280 2.88 -3.41 14.64
C VAL A 280 2.32 -4.27 13.50
N ASP A 281 2.09 -3.71 12.34
CA ASP A 281 1.61 -4.46 11.17
C ASP A 281 2.73 -5.28 10.51
N GLY A 282 4.00 -5.00 10.83
CA GLY A 282 5.18 -5.77 10.41
C GLY A 282 5.64 -5.55 8.98
N ALA A 283 6.56 -6.41 8.55
CA ALA A 283 7.35 -6.23 7.34
C ALA A 283 6.51 -6.10 6.05
N SER A 284 5.39 -6.81 5.96
CA SER A 284 4.53 -6.81 4.75
C SER A 284 3.68 -5.55 4.61
N HIS A 285 3.54 -4.74 5.66
CA HIS A 285 2.67 -3.57 5.69
C HIS A 285 3.42 -2.24 5.78
N ASN A 286 4.73 -2.24 6.01
CA ASN A 286 5.53 -1.02 5.97
C ASN A 286 5.52 -0.42 4.56
N GLY A 287 4.96 0.78 4.41
CA GLY A 287 4.87 1.51 3.15
C GLY A 287 6.11 2.38 2.91
N MET A 288 7.28 1.78 2.89
CA MET A 288 8.58 2.47 2.88
C MET A 288 9.29 2.48 1.52
N TRP A 289 8.59 2.08 0.46
CA TRP A 289 9.18 1.94 -0.89
C TRP A 289 8.68 2.99 -1.88
N ASP A 290 7.51 3.58 -1.63
CA ASP A 290 6.77 4.42 -2.55
C ASP A 290 7.60 5.59 -3.10
N MET A 291 8.20 6.42 -2.24
CA MET A 291 9.04 7.53 -2.71
C MET A 291 10.35 7.09 -3.39
N SER A 292 10.75 5.83 -3.26
CA SER A 292 11.92 5.29 -3.96
C SER A 292 11.56 4.73 -5.33
N VAL A 293 10.57 3.83 -5.39
CA VAL A 293 10.16 3.14 -6.62
C VAL A 293 9.55 4.13 -7.62
N LEU A 294 8.80 5.10 -7.13
CA LEU A 294 8.06 6.04 -7.97
C LEU A 294 8.88 7.25 -8.45
N GLN A 295 10.13 7.40 -8.03
CA GLN A 295 11.02 8.45 -8.55
C GLN A 295 11.22 8.36 -10.06
N VAL A 296 11.19 7.16 -10.63
CA VAL A 296 11.41 6.93 -12.06
C VAL A 296 10.20 7.25 -12.95
N VAL A 297 8.99 7.46 -12.37
CA VAL A 297 7.76 7.69 -13.14
C VAL A 297 7.73 9.11 -13.71
N PRO A 298 7.74 9.30 -15.06
CA PRO A 298 7.72 10.63 -15.64
C PRO A 298 6.43 11.41 -15.32
N GLY A 299 6.56 12.70 -15.02
CA GLY A 299 5.40 13.58 -14.77
C GLY A 299 4.69 13.39 -13.44
N LEU A 300 4.92 12.27 -12.73
CA LEU A 300 4.31 12.04 -11.42
C LEU A 300 4.78 13.11 -10.41
N ARG A 301 3.84 13.66 -9.65
CA ARG A 301 4.10 14.55 -8.53
C ARG A 301 3.78 13.84 -7.22
N ILE A 302 4.69 13.91 -6.23
CA ILE A 302 4.54 13.24 -4.94
C ILE A 302 4.51 14.27 -3.83
N ALA A 303 3.42 14.29 -3.05
CA ALA A 303 3.23 15.10 -1.87
C ALA A 303 3.40 14.27 -0.59
N ALA A 304 4.08 14.85 0.39
CA ALA A 304 4.27 14.26 1.71
C ALA A 304 3.87 15.30 2.78
N PRO A 305 2.60 15.34 3.20
CA PRO A 305 2.12 16.30 4.18
C PRO A 305 2.74 16.08 5.56
N ARG A 306 3.09 17.18 6.25
CA ARG A 306 3.65 17.16 7.60
C ARG A 306 2.61 17.15 8.73
N ASP A 307 1.40 17.65 8.43
CA ASP A 307 0.31 17.81 9.39
C ASP A 307 -1.06 17.81 8.68
N SER A 308 -2.14 17.96 9.46
CA SER A 308 -3.52 17.94 8.94
C SER A 308 -3.81 19.07 7.95
N ALA A 309 -3.31 20.27 8.21
CA ALA A 309 -3.51 21.42 7.32
C ALA A 309 -2.84 21.18 5.97
N GLN A 310 -1.61 20.63 5.98
CA GLN A 310 -0.90 20.28 4.75
C GLN A 310 -1.52 19.11 4.00
N LEU A 311 -2.07 18.10 4.70
CA LEU A 311 -2.79 17.03 4.03
C LEU A 311 -4.00 17.57 3.24
N ARG A 312 -4.80 18.44 3.86
CA ARG A 312 -5.96 19.07 3.19
C ARG A 312 -5.54 19.90 2.00
N SER A 313 -4.53 20.76 2.16
CA SER A 313 -4.02 21.62 1.08
C SER A 313 -3.46 20.82 -0.08
N GLN A 314 -2.56 19.86 0.20
CA GLN A 314 -1.89 19.05 -0.83
C GLN A 314 -2.85 18.10 -1.54
N LEU A 315 -3.88 17.58 -0.85
CA LEU A 315 -4.92 16.80 -1.50
C LEU A 315 -5.72 17.63 -2.51
N ARG A 316 -6.09 18.87 -2.16
CA ARG A 316 -6.75 19.80 -3.09
C ARG A 316 -5.85 20.19 -4.25
N GLU A 317 -4.58 20.46 -3.99
CA GLU A 317 -3.58 20.71 -5.03
C GLU A 317 -3.43 19.50 -5.96
N ALA A 318 -3.44 18.28 -5.42
CA ALA A 318 -3.32 17.04 -6.17
C ALA A 318 -4.51 16.81 -7.11
N VAL A 319 -5.74 16.95 -6.61
CA VAL A 319 -6.95 16.75 -7.43
C VAL A 319 -7.19 17.88 -8.44
N ALA A 320 -6.44 18.98 -8.37
CA ALA A 320 -6.48 20.06 -9.35
C ALA A 320 -5.55 19.82 -10.55
N VAL A 321 -4.78 18.72 -10.56
CA VAL A 321 -3.88 18.36 -11.65
C VAL A 321 -4.57 17.41 -12.61
N ASP A 322 -4.97 17.88 -13.78
CA ASP A 322 -5.77 17.09 -14.73
C ASP A 322 -4.93 16.44 -15.86
N ASP A 323 -3.63 16.75 -15.95
CA ASP A 323 -2.76 16.31 -17.05
C ASP A 323 -1.53 15.49 -16.61
N ALA A 324 -1.52 15.04 -15.36
CA ALA A 324 -0.45 14.21 -14.82
C ALA A 324 -0.93 13.45 -13.57
N PRO A 325 -0.33 12.28 -13.26
CA PRO A 325 -0.59 11.62 -11.99
C PRO A 325 -0.05 12.42 -10.80
N THR A 326 -0.80 12.38 -9.71
CA THR A 326 -0.39 12.92 -8.41
C THR A 326 -0.47 11.84 -7.34
N LEU A 327 0.31 11.98 -6.28
CA LEU A 327 0.33 11.07 -5.16
C LEU A 327 0.43 11.86 -3.85
N VAL A 328 -0.44 11.53 -2.89
CA VAL A 328 -0.41 12.07 -1.53
C VAL A 328 -0.24 10.91 -0.56
N ARG A 329 0.79 10.96 0.30
CA ARG A 329 1.12 9.86 1.23
C ARG A 329 1.11 10.30 2.69
N PHE A 330 0.59 9.44 3.57
CA PHE A 330 0.56 9.70 5.02
C PHE A 330 0.64 8.39 5.84
N PRO A 331 1.13 8.46 7.10
CA PRO A 331 1.34 7.27 7.92
C PRO A 331 0.06 6.79 8.63
N LYS A 332 0.14 5.61 9.25
CA LYS A 332 -0.86 5.06 10.17
C LYS A 332 -0.62 5.58 11.59
N GLU A 333 -1.09 6.76 11.90
CA GLU A 333 -0.95 7.37 13.24
C GLU A 333 -2.07 8.37 13.52
N SER A 334 -2.16 8.87 14.77
CA SER A 334 -2.85 10.12 15.04
C SER A 334 -2.03 11.27 14.47
N VAL A 335 -2.72 12.29 13.96
CA VAL A 335 -2.04 13.49 13.46
C VAL A 335 -1.50 14.29 14.65
N GLY A 336 -0.22 14.70 14.54
CA GLY A 336 0.39 15.62 15.49
C GLY A 336 -0.17 17.05 15.39
N PRO A 337 0.28 17.96 16.23
CA PRO A 337 -0.07 19.37 16.13
C PRO A 337 0.40 19.97 14.80
N GLU A 338 -0.33 20.95 14.31
CA GLU A 338 0.07 21.69 13.10
C GLU A 338 1.39 22.43 13.33
N ILE A 339 2.23 22.42 12.32
CA ILE A 339 3.55 23.06 12.32
C ILE A 339 3.49 24.24 11.34
N PRO A 340 3.35 25.50 11.86
CA PRO A 340 3.29 26.65 10.99
C PRO A 340 4.64 26.93 10.29
N ALA A 341 4.58 27.33 9.03
CA ALA A 341 5.75 27.85 8.33
C ALA A 341 6.09 29.27 8.80
N VAL A 342 7.38 29.56 8.97
CA VAL A 342 7.89 30.91 9.27
C VAL A 342 8.26 31.68 8.02
N GLY A 343 8.24 31.04 6.86
CA GLY A 343 8.52 31.63 5.55
C GLY A 343 8.42 30.58 4.44
N GLN A 344 8.72 31.00 3.21
CA GLN A 344 8.75 30.11 2.04
C GLN A 344 9.96 30.40 1.15
N VAL A 345 10.48 29.37 0.50
CA VAL A 345 11.52 29.46 -0.53
C VAL A 345 11.09 28.54 -1.68
N GLY A 346 10.79 29.12 -2.85
CA GLY A 346 10.12 28.39 -3.91
C GLY A 346 8.76 27.87 -3.45
N GLY A 347 8.48 26.60 -3.67
CA GLY A 347 7.28 25.90 -3.16
C GLY A 347 7.50 25.23 -1.79
N MET A 348 8.67 25.38 -1.17
CA MET A 348 9.01 24.77 0.10
C MET A 348 8.65 25.69 1.27
N ASP A 349 8.09 25.11 2.34
CA ASP A 349 7.85 25.81 3.59
C ASP A 349 9.12 25.83 4.45
N VAL A 350 9.53 27.00 4.93
CA VAL A 350 10.59 27.15 5.94
C VAL A 350 9.95 27.02 7.32
N LEU A 351 10.37 26.00 8.09
CA LEU A 351 9.83 25.74 9.42
C LEU A 351 10.66 26.36 10.54
N HIS A 352 11.96 26.56 10.28
CA HIS A 352 12.90 27.18 11.20
C HIS A 352 14.10 27.72 10.43
N ARG A 353 14.69 28.85 10.87
CA ARG A 353 15.92 29.40 10.33
C ARG A 353 16.67 30.20 11.41
N ASP A 354 17.89 29.73 11.74
CA ASP A 354 18.81 30.48 12.59
C ASP A 354 19.46 31.66 11.81
N GLU A 355 20.00 32.64 12.52
CA GLU A 355 20.68 33.78 11.90
C GLU A 355 21.92 33.39 11.06
N GLN A 356 22.65 32.38 11.48
CA GLN A 356 23.84 31.85 10.80
C GLN A 356 23.72 30.34 10.55
N PRO A 357 22.89 29.91 9.61
CA PRO A 357 22.64 28.52 9.36
C PRO A 357 23.84 27.86 8.67
N GLN A 358 24.28 26.72 9.19
CA GLN A 358 25.33 25.88 8.63
C GLN A 358 24.77 24.62 7.96
N VAL A 359 23.61 24.18 8.41
CA VAL A 359 22.94 22.96 7.95
C VAL A 359 21.58 23.29 7.35
N LEU A 360 21.35 22.83 6.12
CA LEU A 360 20.02 22.77 5.54
C LEU A 360 19.43 21.39 5.87
N LEU A 361 18.38 21.36 6.67
CA LEU A 361 17.65 20.16 7.03
C LEU A 361 16.35 20.07 6.21
N VAL A 362 16.31 19.17 5.25
CA VAL A 362 15.12 18.86 4.46
C VAL A 362 14.34 17.77 5.20
N ALA A 363 13.27 18.14 5.87
CA ALA A 363 12.46 17.25 6.69
C ALA A 363 11.18 16.85 5.94
N VAL A 364 11.13 15.61 5.49
CA VAL A 364 10.08 15.14 4.58
C VAL A 364 8.82 14.75 5.34
N GLY A 365 7.74 15.44 5.10
CA GLY A 365 6.42 15.13 5.61
C GLY A 365 6.40 14.99 7.15
N VAL A 366 5.94 13.87 7.65
CA VAL A 366 5.83 13.58 9.10
C VAL A 366 7.16 13.68 9.85
N MET A 367 8.29 13.65 9.14
CA MET A 367 9.61 13.86 9.74
C MET A 367 9.89 15.34 10.05
N ALA A 368 8.98 16.27 9.73
CA ALA A 368 9.12 17.69 10.07
C ALA A 368 9.28 17.93 11.57
N SER A 369 8.51 17.22 12.40
CA SER A 369 8.63 17.30 13.86
C SER A 369 9.98 16.81 14.38
N VAL A 370 10.51 15.73 13.78
CA VAL A 370 11.86 15.21 14.06
C VAL A 370 12.90 16.23 13.61
N GLY A 371 12.74 16.83 12.43
CA GLY A 371 13.62 17.85 11.89
C GLY A 371 13.77 19.07 12.82
N LEU A 372 12.66 19.56 13.36
CA LEU A 372 12.67 20.67 14.35
C LEU A 372 13.39 20.29 15.66
N GLN A 373 13.19 19.06 16.15
CA GLN A 373 13.90 18.56 17.31
C GLN A 373 15.42 18.42 17.05
N VAL A 374 15.79 17.96 15.86
CA VAL A 374 17.20 17.90 15.40
C VAL A 374 17.81 19.32 15.37
N ALA A 375 17.11 20.30 14.81
CA ALA A 375 17.57 21.69 14.75
C ALA A 375 17.83 22.24 16.17
N ASN A 376 16.90 22.06 17.12
CA ASN A 376 17.07 22.47 18.51
C ASN A 376 18.33 21.84 19.16
N LEU A 377 18.58 20.55 18.90
CA LEU A 377 19.77 19.84 19.40
C LEU A 377 21.06 20.34 18.75
N LEU A 378 21.05 20.73 17.51
CA LEU A 378 22.19 21.30 16.80
C LEU A 378 22.48 22.73 17.25
N THR A 379 21.45 23.57 17.38
CA THR A 379 21.56 24.96 17.88
C THR A 379 22.13 24.96 19.30
N ALA A 380 21.73 24.04 20.18
CA ALA A 380 22.32 23.86 21.51
C ALA A 380 23.82 23.51 21.47
N ARG A 381 24.33 23.02 20.33
CA ARG A 381 25.76 22.74 20.08
C ARG A 381 26.47 23.86 19.30
N GLY A 382 25.80 25.00 19.08
CA GLY A 382 26.34 26.13 18.31
C GLY A 382 26.33 25.92 16.80
N ILE A 383 25.52 24.97 16.29
CA ILE A 383 25.37 24.66 14.86
C ILE A 383 24.01 25.19 14.42
N GLY A 384 23.99 26.32 13.71
CA GLY A 384 22.76 26.90 13.19
C GLY A 384 22.17 26.08 12.02
N CYS A 385 20.83 26.07 11.92
CA CYS A 385 20.09 25.29 10.95
C CYS A 385 19.04 26.12 10.21
N THR A 386 18.76 25.72 8.97
CA THR A 386 17.50 25.99 8.28
C THR A 386 16.75 24.66 8.15
N VAL A 387 15.49 24.61 8.60
CA VAL A 387 14.62 23.44 8.42
C VAL A 387 13.57 23.77 7.37
N VAL A 388 13.49 22.96 6.32
CA VAL A 388 12.47 23.09 5.27
C VAL A 388 11.63 21.83 5.14
N ASP A 389 10.34 22.02 4.89
CA ASP A 389 9.43 20.99 4.41
C ASP A 389 9.28 21.18 2.89
N PRO A 390 9.68 20.21 2.09
CA PRO A 390 9.54 20.32 0.63
C PRO A 390 8.09 20.32 0.17
N ARG A 391 7.12 19.91 0.99
CA ARG A 391 5.70 19.69 0.66
C ARG A 391 5.52 18.68 -0.48
N TRP A 392 5.96 19.05 -1.68
CA TRP A 392 6.09 18.17 -2.85
C TRP A 392 7.53 17.68 -2.95
N VAL A 393 7.73 16.39 -2.82
CA VAL A 393 9.07 15.75 -2.82
C VAL A 393 9.51 15.33 -4.22
N LYS A 394 8.57 15.31 -5.15
CA LYS A 394 8.81 15.10 -6.58
C LYS A 394 7.86 16.01 -7.39
N PRO A 395 8.41 16.77 -8.36
CA PRO A 395 9.84 17.01 -8.59
C PRO A 395 10.50 17.70 -7.38
N VAL A 396 11.83 17.61 -7.28
CA VAL A 396 12.60 18.43 -6.33
C VAL A 396 12.41 19.90 -6.70
N ASP A 397 12.15 20.74 -5.70
CA ASP A 397 11.91 22.16 -5.93
C ASP A 397 13.14 22.82 -6.57
N PRO A 398 12.99 23.57 -7.66
CA PRO A 398 14.11 24.19 -8.36
C PRO A 398 14.86 25.26 -7.54
N ALA A 399 14.27 25.78 -6.47
CA ALA A 399 14.94 26.69 -5.55
C ALA A 399 15.84 25.97 -4.52
N LEU A 400 15.71 24.63 -4.37
CA LEU A 400 16.47 23.89 -3.38
C LEU A 400 18.00 23.94 -3.59
N PRO A 401 18.55 23.81 -4.82
CA PRO A 401 19.99 23.91 -5.03
C PRO A 401 20.57 25.27 -4.62
N GLN A 402 19.87 26.37 -4.93
CA GLN A 402 20.31 27.70 -4.52
C GLN A 402 20.29 27.85 -3.00
N LEU A 403 19.23 27.38 -2.33
CA LEU A 403 19.14 27.39 -0.88
C LEU A 403 20.25 26.52 -0.26
N ALA A 404 20.53 25.35 -0.84
CA ALA A 404 21.58 24.47 -0.37
C ALA A 404 22.99 25.10 -0.43
N ALA A 405 23.26 25.90 -1.47
CA ALA A 405 24.53 26.61 -1.63
C ALA A 405 24.84 27.62 -0.50
N GLU A 406 23.82 28.07 0.23
CA GLU A 406 23.98 28.95 1.39
C GLU A 406 24.45 28.17 2.66
N HIS A 407 24.53 26.83 2.59
CA HIS A 407 24.80 25.95 3.72
C HIS A 407 26.07 25.12 3.49
N ARG A 408 26.61 24.59 4.58
CA ARG A 408 27.82 23.74 4.55
C ARG A 408 27.50 22.24 4.42
N LEU A 409 26.29 21.87 4.74
CA LEU A 409 25.79 20.49 4.73
C LEU A 409 24.30 20.50 4.46
N VAL A 410 23.84 19.60 3.59
CA VAL A 410 22.43 19.25 3.45
C VAL A 410 22.17 17.93 4.15
N ALA A 411 21.15 17.88 4.99
CA ALA A 411 20.67 16.67 5.65
C ALA A 411 19.22 16.43 5.25
N VAL A 412 18.90 15.28 4.64
CA VAL A 412 17.53 14.91 4.27
C VAL A 412 17.06 13.82 5.23
N VAL A 413 15.89 14.05 5.83
CA VAL A 413 15.27 13.11 6.79
C VAL A 413 13.94 12.66 6.24
N GLU A 414 13.80 11.37 5.97
CA GLU A 414 12.63 10.79 5.31
C GLU A 414 12.18 9.48 5.98
N ASP A 415 10.87 9.27 6.08
CA ASP A 415 10.25 8.01 6.49
C ASP A 415 10.00 7.12 5.26
N ASN A 416 11.09 6.77 4.61
CA ASN A 416 11.14 5.96 3.39
C ASN A 416 12.52 5.30 3.28
N SER A 417 12.67 4.31 2.40
CA SER A 417 13.99 3.76 2.09
C SER A 417 14.95 4.88 1.66
N ARG A 418 16.13 4.94 2.28
CA ARG A 418 17.17 5.92 1.92
C ARG A 418 17.76 5.66 0.53
N ALA A 419 17.61 4.45 0.00
CA ALA A 419 18.02 4.11 -1.36
C ALA A 419 16.98 4.63 -2.34
N ALA A 420 17.40 5.41 -3.32
CA ALA A 420 16.56 6.05 -4.33
C ALA A 420 15.40 6.91 -3.77
N GLY A 421 15.38 7.23 -2.47
CA GLY A 421 14.40 8.11 -1.86
C GLY A 421 14.64 9.59 -2.14
N VAL A 422 13.95 10.45 -1.39
CA VAL A 422 14.02 11.92 -1.54
C VAL A 422 15.46 12.43 -1.36
N GLY A 423 16.20 11.88 -0.39
CA GLY A 423 17.60 12.26 -0.19
C GLY A 423 18.49 11.93 -1.38
N SER A 424 18.17 10.90 -2.16
CA SER A 424 18.87 10.59 -3.41
C SER A 424 18.49 11.55 -4.53
N ALA A 425 17.21 11.90 -4.64
CA ALA A 425 16.74 12.89 -5.61
C ALA A 425 17.32 14.29 -5.35
N VAL A 426 17.41 14.70 -4.08
CA VAL A 426 18.08 15.95 -3.68
C VAL A 426 19.55 15.94 -4.06
N ALA A 427 20.28 14.84 -3.77
CA ALA A 427 21.70 14.75 -4.14
C ALA A 427 21.91 14.83 -5.66
N LEU A 428 21.03 14.22 -6.46
CA LEU A 428 21.05 14.33 -7.92
C LEU A 428 20.79 15.78 -8.36
N ALA A 429 19.75 16.43 -7.83
CA ALA A 429 19.41 17.80 -8.19
C ALA A 429 20.53 18.83 -7.85
N LEU A 430 21.25 18.61 -6.73
CA LEU A 430 22.43 19.43 -6.40
C LEU A 430 23.58 19.18 -7.38
N GLY A 431 23.82 17.93 -7.78
CA GLY A 431 24.83 17.59 -8.79
C GLY A 431 24.53 18.20 -10.15
N ASP A 432 23.27 18.12 -10.61
CA ASP A 432 22.83 18.69 -11.88
C ASP A 432 22.90 20.23 -11.90
N ALA A 433 22.85 20.87 -10.72
CA ALA A 433 22.99 22.31 -10.55
C ALA A 433 24.42 22.79 -10.22
N ASP A 434 25.43 21.90 -10.29
CA ASP A 434 26.83 22.16 -9.94
C ASP A 434 27.03 22.70 -8.50
N VAL A 435 26.15 22.33 -7.56
CA VAL A 435 26.22 22.71 -6.15
C VAL A 435 27.01 21.67 -5.35
N ASP A 436 28.26 21.99 -5.02
CA ASP A 436 29.17 21.13 -4.27
C ASP A 436 28.97 21.27 -2.75
N VAL A 437 27.82 20.77 -2.27
CA VAL A 437 27.49 20.68 -0.84
C VAL A 437 27.25 19.22 -0.45
N PRO A 438 27.93 18.68 0.58
CA PRO A 438 27.74 17.29 0.96
C PRO A 438 26.33 17.02 1.45
N VAL A 439 25.74 15.91 0.97
CA VAL A 439 24.39 15.46 1.35
C VAL A 439 24.49 14.29 2.32
N ARG A 440 23.76 14.34 3.44
CA ARG A 440 23.56 13.24 4.38
C ARG A 440 22.10 12.79 4.33
N ARG A 441 21.91 11.50 4.10
CA ARG A 441 20.58 10.89 3.92
C ARG A 441 20.26 10.07 5.15
N PHE A 442 19.16 10.43 5.82
CA PHE A 442 18.59 9.75 6.98
C PHE A 442 17.24 9.17 6.56
N GLY A 443 17.20 7.88 6.38
CA GLY A 443 16.03 7.13 5.95
C GLY A 443 16.15 5.67 6.35
N ILE A 444 15.15 4.89 6.05
CA ILE A 444 15.06 3.48 6.39
C ILE A 444 16.16 2.70 5.64
N PRO A 445 16.94 1.86 6.32
CA PRO A 445 17.96 1.03 5.68
C PRO A 445 17.32 -0.02 4.74
N GLU A 446 18.14 -0.59 3.85
CA GLU A 446 17.71 -1.63 2.89
C GLU A 446 17.53 -2.99 3.61
N GLN A 447 16.49 -3.07 4.45
CA GLN A 447 16.15 -4.29 5.18
C GLN A 447 14.63 -4.35 5.45
N PHE A 448 14.10 -5.55 5.64
CA PHE A 448 12.76 -5.73 6.16
C PHE A 448 12.74 -5.47 7.67
N LEU A 449 11.79 -4.66 8.11
CA LEU A 449 11.67 -4.26 9.52
C LEU A 449 10.81 -5.26 10.29
N ALA A 450 11.23 -5.59 11.51
CA ALA A 450 10.47 -6.47 12.40
C ALA A 450 9.23 -5.77 12.98
N HIS A 451 8.34 -6.55 13.61
CA HIS A 451 7.20 -6.04 14.34
C HIS A 451 7.66 -5.35 15.63
N ALA A 452 7.26 -4.10 15.81
CA ALA A 452 7.41 -3.34 17.05
C ALA A 452 6.53 -2.10 16.98
N LYS A 453 6.51 -1.24 18.01
CA LYS A 453 5.89 0.07 17.87
C LYS A 453 6.71 0.93 16.90
N ARG A 454 6.04 1.81 16.15
CA ARG A 454 6.73 2.69 15.18
C ARG A 454 7.92 3.42 15.80
N SER A 455 7.76 4.00 17.02
CA SER A 455 8.84 4.71 17.70
C SER A 455 10.03 3.82 18.06
N GLU A 456 9.79 2.57 18.41
CA GLU A 456 10.84 1.58 18.71
C GLU A 456 11.59 1.21 17.43
N VAL A 457 10.85 0.94 16.33
CA VAL A 457 11.47 0.67 15.03
C VAL A 457 12.32 1.83 14.54
N LEU A 458 11.82 3.08 14.65
CA LEU A 458 12.59 4.27 14.26
C LEU A 458 13.85 4.44 15.11
N ALA A 459 13.79 4.10 16.40
CA ALA A 459 14.95 4.11 17.28
C ALA A 459 15.99 3.05 16.86
N ASP A 460 15.55 1.82 16.61
CA ASP A 460 16.42 0.71 16.21
C ASP A 460 17.20 0.98 14.90
N ILE A 461 16.60 1.73 13.98
CA ILE A 461 17.23 2.09 12.70
C ILE A 461 17.95 3.45 12.73
N GLY A 462 18.03 4.10 13.89
CA GLY A 462 18.77 5.36 14.05
C GLY A 462 18.10 6.60 13.48
N LEU A 463 16.76 6.59 13.38
CA LEU A 463 15.96 7.73 12.93
C LEU A 463 15.38 8.52 14.12
N THR A 464 16.17 8.67 15.19
CA THR A 464 15.82 9.52 16.33
C THR A 464 16.48 10.90 16.22
N PRO A 465 15.88 11.95 16.81
CA PRO A 465 16.49 13.29 16.80
C PRO A 465 17.93 13.33 17.33
N VAL A 466 18.19 12.57 18.40
CA VAL A 466 19.51 12.55 19.06
C VAL A 466 20.60 11.94 18.16
N GLU A 467 20.29 10.82 17.51
CA GLU A 467 21.23 10.13 16.62
C GLU A 467 21.45 10.91 15.34
N ILE A 468 20.40 11.47 14.74
CA ILE A 468 20.50 12.31 13.55
C ILE A 468 21.37 13.53 13.85
N ALA A 469 21.11 14.27 14.94
CA ALA A 469 21.90 15.43 15.33
C ALA A 469 23.36 15.06 15.63
N GLY A 470 23.62 13.90 16.25
CA GLY A 470 24.96 13.38 16.48
C GLY A 470 25.73 13.13 15.18
N ARG A 471 25.10 12.45 14.22
CA ARG A 471 25.70 12.14 12.91
C ARG A 471 25.91 13.39 12.05
N ILE A 472 25.03 14.39 12.11
CA ILE A 472 25.21 15.69 11.46
C ILE A 472 26.41 16.42 12.05
N SER A 473 26.50 16.55 13.38
CA SER A 473 27.62 17.19 14.07
C SER A 473 28.96 16.53 13.72
N GLY A 474 29.02 15.20 13.72
CA GLY A 474 30.21 14.45 13.33
C GLY A 474 30.62 14.65 11.86
N SER A 475 29.63 14.76 10.96
CA SER A 475 29.88 15.03 9.54
C SER A 475 30.43 16.42 9.29
N LEU A 476 29.95 17.44 9.99
CA LEU A 476 30.52 18.81 9.90
C LEU A 476 31.95 18.88 10.43
N ALA A 477 32.23 18.24 11.58
CA ALA A 477 33.58 18.20 12.14
C ALA A 477 34.58 17.52 11.18
N ALA A 478 34.20 16.41 10.57
CA ALA A 478 35.02 15.71 9.57
C ALA A 478 35.27 16.57 8.32
N TYR A 479 34.24 17.30 7.85
CA TYR A 479 34.37 18.21 6.73
C TYR A 479 35.37 19.34 7.01
N ASP A 480 35.39 19.92 8.21
CA ASP A 480 36.31 20.96 8.62
C ASP A 480 37.75 20.47 8.65
N VAL A 481 38.00 19.25 9.11
CA VAL A 481 39.35 18.64 9.12
C VAL A 481 39.88 18.46 7.70
N HIS A 482 39.03 17.93 6.77
CA HIS A 482 39.46 17.74 5.37
C HIS A 482 39.77 19.07 4.66
N ARG A 483 38.97 20.10 4.92
CA ARG A 483 39.15 21.41 4.31
C ARG A 483 40.44 22.11 4.77
N ARG A 484 40.80 21.97 6.06
CA ARG A 484 42.06 22.48 6.62
C ARG A 484 43.26 21.74 6.06
N SER A 485 43.23 20.40 6.01
CA SER A 485 44.33 19.59 5.46
C SER A 485 44.49 19.76 3.94
N GLY A 486 43.45 20.11 3.19
CA GLY A 486 43.52 20.42 1.75
C GLY A 486 44.11 21.81 1.46
N GLN A 487 43.95 22.78 2.38
CA GLN A 487 44.55 24.11 2.26
C GLN A 487 46.06 24.10 2.58
N GLU A 488 46.49 23.25 3.49
CA GLU A 488 47.92 23.09 3.82
C GLU A 488 48.75 22.39 2.72
N LYS A 489 48.11 21.70 1.77
CA LYS A 489 48.75 20.96 0.68
C LYS A 489 48.84 21.71 -0.66
N ARG A 490 48.55 23.02 -0.74
CA ARG A 490 48.89 23.80 -1.93
C ARG A 490 50.33 24.25 -1.81
N PRO A 491 51.30 23.70 -2.60
CA PRO A 491 52.69 24.18 -2.60
C PRO A 491 52.70 25.61 -3.10
N GLY A 492 53.48 26.43 -2.40
CA GLY A 492 53.71 27.82 -2.79
C GLY A 492 54.15 27.90 -4.25
N GLN A 493 53.58 28.87 -4.97
CA GLN A 493 54.19 29.30 -6.22
C GLN A 493 55.64 29.68 -5.96
N GLU A 494 56.58 28.88 -6.45
CA GLU A 494 57.96 29.27 -6.57
C GLU A 494 58.05 30.56 -7.40
N LYS A 495 58.46 31.62 -6.77
CA LYS A 495 58.94 32.84 -7.46
C LYS A 495 60.08 32.40 -8.38
N GLN A 496 59.84 32.42 -9.69
CA GLN A 496 60.94 32.55 -10.66
C GLN A 496 61.38 34.01 -10.64
N GLU A 497 62.45 34.27 -9.92
CA GLU A 497 63.38 35.38 -10.18
C GLU A 497 64.59 34.80 -10.88
N SER A 498 64.91 35.41 -12.00
CA SER A 498 66.10 35.60 -12.82
C SER A 498 66.05 35.04 -14.20
#